data_50b562635599160c9fb423113d3eb601
#
_entry.id   50b562635599160c9fb423113d3eb601
#
_cell.length_a   1.000
_cell.length_b   1.000
_cell.length_c   1.000
_cell.angle_alpha   90.00
_cell.angle_beta   90.00
_cell.angle_gamma   90.00
#
_symmetry.space_group_name_H-M   'P 1'
#
loop_
_entity.id
_entity.type
_entity.pdbx_description
1 polymer ?
#
loop_
_entity_poly.entity_id
_entity_poly.type
_entity_poly.pdbx_seq_one_letter_code
_entity_poly.pdbx_strand_id
1 'polypeptide(L)'
;LSIHSKNPEIFNFINKKKYSYKTLLSFEKSLIVIKFPYLRESYQRRGVKVSTIIRDTFPNTFVLAVSSILIATIFVMIFGVISALNKGTFLDNFIQLLSTFGMSVPSFLSSIIFAWIFGFVLSEYTNLNMTGSLYELDDFGEEYRLVLKNLILPSLVLGIRPIAVISMMMR
;
A
#
# COMPACT_ATOMS: atom_id res chain seq x y z
N LEU A 1 -6.53 -18.18 16.93
CA LEU A 1 -6.62 -18.40 18.38
C LEU A 1 -7.30 -19.76 18.62
N SER A 2 -6.55 -20.79 18.94
CA SER A 2 -7.14 -22.06 19.33
C SER A 2 -6.86 -22.32 20.81
N ILE A 3 -7.89 -22.53 21.58
CA ILE A 3 -7.84 -22.93 22.99
C ILE A 3 -7.74 -24.46 23.00
N HIS A 4 -6.67 -25.01 23.51
CA HIS A 4 -6.49 -26.45 23.59
C HIS A 4 -6.26 -26.88 25.04
N SER A 5 -7.00 -27.91 25.44
CA SER A 5 -6.81 -28.58 26.72
C SER A 5 -5.45 -29.32 26.72
N LYS A 6 -4.94 -29.62 27.91
CA LYS A 6 -3.73 -30.42 28.16
C LYS A 6 -3.83 -31.87 27.62
N ASN A 7 -4.36 -32.07 26.42
CA ASN A 7 -4.46 -33.39 25.83
C ASN A 7 -3.11 -33.69 25.12
N PRO A 8 -2.33 -34.70 25.55
CA PRO A 8 -1.01 -34.99 24.99
C PRO A 8 -1.03 -35.30 23.50
N GLU A 9 -2.16 -35.81 22.97
CA GLU A 9 -2.29 -36.05 21.56
C GLU A 9 -2.36 -34.77 20.73
N ILE A 10 -3.02 -33.74 21.23
CA ILE A 10 -3.13 -32.43 20.56
C ILE A 10 -1.76 -31.72 20.60
N PHE A 11 -1.04 -31.86 21.72
CA PHE A 11 0.31 -31.31 21.86
C PHE A 11 1.29 -31.96 20.87
N ASN A 12 1.20 -33.27 20.70
CA ASN A 12 1.98 -34.02 19.72
C ASN A 12 1.61 -33.68 18.28
N PHE A 13 0.34 -33.40 17.98
CA PHE A 13 -0.12 -32.97 16.68
C PHE A 13 0.40 -31.57 16.32
N ILE A 14 0.41 -30.65 17.26
CA ILE A 14 0.95 -29.28 17.08
C ILE A 14 2.47 -29.35 16.88
N ASN A 15 3.17 -30.19 17.66
CA ASN A 15 4.61 -30.34 17.58
C ASN A 15 5.09 -31.08 16.31
N LYS A 16 4.32 -32.06 15.82
CA LYS A 16 4.62 -32.81 14.60
C LYS A 16 4.60 -31.95 13.32
N LYS A 17 3.87 -30.81 13.33
CA LYS A 17 3.74 -29.93 12.16
C LYS A 17 4.70 -28.73 12.19
N LYS A 18 5.88 -28.79 12.79
CA LYS A 18 6.98 -27.80 12.62
C LYS A 18 6.56 -26.31 12.64
N TYR A 19 5.55 -25.95 13.44
CA TYR A 19 5.11 -24.56 13.56
C TYR A 19 5.73 -23.90 14.79
N SER A 20 6.40 -22.76 14.58
CA SER A 20 6.84 -21.92 15.70
C SER A 20 5.61 -21.29 16.36
N TYR A 21 5.41 -21.52 17.65
CA TYR A 21 4.36 -20.88 18.44
C TYR A 21 4.95 -20.24 19.70
N LYS A 22 4.38 -19.13 20.13
CA LYS A 22 4.68 -18.53 21.44
C LYS A 22 3.49 -18.73 22.36
N THR A 23 3.76 -19.29 23.53
CA THR A 23 2.76 -19.44 24.60
C THR A 23 2.56 -18.07 25.24
N LEU A 24 1.33 -17.55 25.24
CA LEU A 24 0.99 -16.29 25.90
C LEU A 24 0.58 -16.50 27.35
N LEU A 25 -0.28 -17.48 27.58
CA LEU A 25 -0.83 -17.79 28.90
C LEU A 25 -1.05 -19.28 29.02
N SER A 26 -0.62 -19.86 30.15
CA SER A 26 -0.90 -21.26 30.51
C SER A 26 -1.81 -21.28 31.73
N PHE A 27 -3.01 -21.80 31.56
CA PHE A 27 -3.94 -22.11 32.66
C PHE A 27 -3.90 -23.62 32.95
N GLU A 28 -4.30 -24.03 34.13
CA GLU A 28 -4.25 -25.43 34.59
C GLU A 28 -4.91 -26.43 33.61
N LYS A 29 -5.91 -26.00 32.83
CA LYS A 29 -6.65 -26.84 31.87
C LYS A 29 -6.60 -26.36 30.41
N SER A 30 -6.04 -25.17 30.12
CA SER A 30 -6.03 -24.61 28.76
C SER A 30 -4.79 -23.77 28.46
N LEU A 31 -4.30 -23.85 27.25
CA LEU A 31 -3.16 -23.11 26.73
C LEU A 31 -3.62 -22.14 25.63
N ILE A 32 -3.34 -20.86 25.80
CA ILE A 32 -3.52 -19.86 24.74
C ILE A 32 -2.18 -19.70 24.02
N VAL A 33 -2.14 -20.08 22.75
CA VAL A 33 -0.94 -19.99 21.91
C VAL A 33 -1.19 -19.06 20.73
N ILE A 34 -0.24 -18.16 20.45
CA ILE A 34 -0.18 -17.45 19.19
C ILE A 34 0.68 -18.26 18.24
N LYS A 35 0.08 -18.64 17.13
CA LYS A 35 0.72 -19.39 16.06
C LYS A 35 0.91 -18.45 14.86
N PHE A 36 2.15 -18.30 14.43
CA PHE A 36 2.44 -17.63 13.18
C PHE A 36 1.97 -18.50 12.00
N PRO A 37 1.23 -17.93 11.03
CA PRO A 37 0.81 -18.68 9.86
C PRO A 37 2.02 -19.18 9.09
N TYR A 38 2.05 -20.48 8.81
CA TYR A 38 3.05 -21.06 7.91
C TYR A 38 2.61 -20.81 6.47
N LEU A 39 3.21 -19.79 5.87
CA LEU A 39 3.01 -19.46 4.48
C LEU A 39 3.88 -20.40 3.64
N ARG A 40 3.24 -21.34 2.95
CA ARG A 40 3.90 -22.33 2.08
C ARG A 40 4.65 -21.65 0.94
N GLU A 41 5.12 -22.46 -0.01
CA GLU A 41 5.71 -21.97 -1.25
C GLU A 41 4.65 -21.31 -2.15
N SER A 42 5.07 -20.33 -2.92
CA SER A 42 4.20 -19.62 -3.86
C SER A 42 3.75 -20.51 -5.01
N TYR A 43 2.48 -20.47 -5.34
CA TYR A 43 1.96 -21.16 -6.52
C TYR A 43 2.42 -20.52 -7.85
N GLN A 44 2.70 -19.21 -7.83
CA GLN A 44 3.16 -18.50 -9.02
C GLN A 44 4.67 -18.59 -9.23
N ARG A 45 5.45 -18.57 -8.14
CA ARG A 45 6.92 -18.68 -8.18
C ARG A 45 7.32 -19.98 -7.51
N ARG A 46 7.51 -21.03 -8.32
CA ARG A 46 7.91 -22.35 -7.83
C ARG A 46 9.23 -22.28 -7.05
N GLY A 47 9.27 -22.92 -5.88
CA GLY A 47 10.45 -22.99 -5.04
C GLY A 47 10.72 -21.76 -4.16
N VAL A 48 9.90 -20.70 -4.25
CA VAL A 48 10.06 -19.49 -3.43
C VAL A 48 9.00 -19.46 -2.34
N LYS A 49 9.43 -19.27 -1.09
CA LYS A 49 8.51 -19.16 0.06
C LYS A 49 7.75 -17.83 0.00
N VAL A 50 6.45 -17.86 0.26
CA VAL A 50 5.61 -16.65 0.32
C VAL A 50 6.14 -15.64 1.35
N SER A 51 6.69 -16.12 2.48
CA SER A 51 7.31 -15.26 3.51
C SER A 51 8.49 -14.45 2.98
N THR A 52 9.28 -15.01 2.08
CA THR A 52 10.40 -14.30 1.43
C THR A 52 9.88 -13.22 0.51
N ILE A 53 8.87 -13.54 -0.33
CA ILE A 53 8.26 -12.55 -1.23
C ILE A 53 7.69 -11.36 -0.45
N ILE A 54 6.97 -11.64 0.65
CA ILE A 54 6.42 -10.58 1.50
C ILE A 54 7.54 -9.72 2.09
N ARG A 55 8.58 -10.34 2.61
CA ARG A 55 9.70 -9.62 3.22
C ARG A 55 10.41 -8.68 2.22
N ASP A 56 10.55 -9.11 0.98
CA ASP A 56 11.25 -8.35 -0.05
C ASP A 56 10.37 -7.23 -0.64
N THR A 57 9.05 -7.44 -0.73
CA THR A 57 8.14 -6.47 -1.33
C THR A 57 7.51 -5.50 -0.32
N PHE A 58 7.38 -5.92 0.94
CA PHE A 58 6.71 -5.12 1.98
C PHE A 58 7.34 -3.75 2.22
N PRO A 59 8.69 -3.59 2.31
CA PRO A 59 9.30 -2.28 2.53
C PRO A 59 8.93 -1.27 1.45
N ASN A 60 8.99 -1.68 0.18
CA ASN A 60 8.66 -0.82 -0.96
C ASN A 60 7.19 -0.41 -0.94
N THR A 61 6.31 -1.34 -0.66
CA THR A 61 4.87 -1.09 -0.56
C THR A 61 4.56 -0.17 0.63
N PHE A 62 5.26 -0.34 1.75
CA PHE A 62 5.10 0.51 2.94
C PHE A 62 5.52 1.95 2.65
N VAL A 63 6.68 2.15 2.03
CA VAL A 63 7.15 3.49 1.63
C VAL A 63 6.16 4.16 0.68
N LEU A 64 5.66 3.42 -0.32
CA LEU A 64 4.65 3.92 -1.24
C LEU A 64 3.33 4.29 -0.54
N ALA A 65 2.86 3.46 0.39
CA ALA A 65 1.64 3.73 1.14
C ALA A 65 1.77 4.99 2.02
N VAL A 66 2.87 5.12 2.76
CA VAL A 66 3.13 6.31 3.59
C VAL A 66 3.22 7.57 2.72
N SER A 67 3.95 7.52 1.62
CA SER A 67 4.08 8.66 0.70
C SER A 67 2.75 9.07 0.10
N SER A 68 1.92 8.11 -0.32
CA SER A 68 0.60 8.42 -0.88
C SER A 68 -0.35 9.02 0.16
N ILE A 69 -0.31 8.57 1.41
CA ILE A 69 -1.11 9.14 2.50
C ILE A 69 -0.67 10.57 2.79
N LEU A 70 0.64 10.85 2.87
CA LEU A 70 1.16 12.19 3.11
C LEU A 70 0.75 13.16 2.00
N ILE A 71 0.94 12.78 0.74
CA ILE A 71 0.53 13.58 -0.42
C ILE A 71 -0.98 13.80 -0.40
N ALA A 72 -1.77 12.73 -0.21
CA ALA A 72 -3.22 12.84 -0.14
C ALA A 72 -3.66 13.80 0.97
N THR A 73 -3.07 13.73 2.16
CA THR A 73 -3.42 14.60 3.29
C THR A 73 -3.19 16.07 2.95
N ILE A 74 -2.04 16.41 2.34
CA ILE A 74 -1.73 17.78 1.94
C ILE A 74 -2.78 18.30 0.94
N PHE A 75 -3.06 17.55 -0.12
CA PHE A 75 -4.04 17.96 -1.12
C PHE A 75 -5.47 18.02 -0.58
N VAL A 76 -5.84 17.09 0.29
CA VAL A 76 -7.15 17.10 0.97
C VAL A 76 -7.32 18.36 1.80
N MET A 77 -6.32 18.74 2.59
CA MET A 77 -6.41 19.97 3.38
C MET A 77 -6.58 21.19 2.49
N ILE A 78 -5.83 21.28 1.40
CA ILE A 78 -5.93 22.41 0.47
C ILE A 78 -7.31 22.45 -0.22
N PHE A 79 -7.68 21.37 -0.90
CA PHE A 79 -8.94 21.34 -1.66
C PHE A 79 -10.18 21.33 -0.77
N GLY A 80 -10.13 20.63 0.37
CA GLY A 80 -11.23 20.59 1.32
C GLY A 80 -11.50 21.95 1.94
N VAL A 81 -10.46 22.69 2.36
CA VAL A 81 -10.60 24.03 2.92
C VAL A 81 -11.10 25.00 1.84
N ILE A 82 -10.52 24.97 0.64
CA ILE A 82 -10.98 25.83 -0.46
C ILE A 82 -12.46 25.59 -0.79
N SER A 83 -12.87 24.32 -0.88
CA SER A 83 -14.27 23.95 -1.14
C SER A 83 -15.19 24.39 0.00
N ALA A 84 -14.80 24.19 1.25
CA ALA A 84 -15.59 24.59 2.42
C ALA A 84 -15.79 26.11 2.53
N LEU A 85 -14.73 26.89 2.27
CA LEU A 85 -14.78 28.35 2.33
C LEU A 85 -15.57 28.96 1.17
N ASN A 86 -15.57 28.31 0.01
CA ASN A 86 -16.24 28.80 -1.21
C ASN A 86 -17.49 28.00 -1.56
N LYS A 87 -18.21 27.53 -0.56
CA LYS A 87 -19.40 26.68 -0.73
C LYS A 87 -20.43 27.31 -1.68
N GLY A 88 -20.84 26.56 -2.72
CA GLY A 88 -21.80 27.01 -3.72
C GLY A 88 -21.21 27.86 -4.85
N THR A 89 -19.92 28.16 -4.87
CA THR A 89 -19.24 28.87 -5.95
C THR A 89 -18.80 27.93 -7.07
N PHE A 90 -18.32 28.51 -8.16
CA PHE A 90 -17.76 27.75 -9.28
C PHE A 90 -16.57 26.87 -8.85
N LEU A 91 -15.70 27.38 -7.97
CA LEU A 91 -14.55 26.63 -7.44
C LEU A 91 -14.98 25.38 -6.68
N ASP A 92 -15.97 25.52 -5.82
CA ASP A 92 -16.54 24.40 -5.07
C ASP A 92 -17.15 23.34 -6.00
N ASN A 93 -17.94 23.75 -6.97
CA ASN A 93 -18.54 22.84 -7.95
C ASN A 93 -17.47 22.16 -8.81
N PHE A 94 -16.40 22.86 -9.16
CA PHE A 94 -15.27 22.28 -9.91
C PHE A 94 -14.53 21.23 -9.09
N ILE A 95 -14.22 21.50 -7.82
CA ILE A 95 -13.57 20.53 -6.92
C ILE A 95 -14.45 19.30 -6.75
N GLN A 96 -15.77 19.47 -6.62
CA GLN A 96 -16.70 18.35 -6.52
C GLN A 96 -16.74 17.51 -7.80
N LEU A 97 -16.79 18.14 -8.95
CA LEU A 97 -16.75 17.45 -10.22
C LEU A 97 -15.49 16.61 -10.34
N LEU A 98 -14.33 17.22 -10.03
CA LEU A 98 -13.03 16.53 -10.04
C LEU A 98 -13.00 15.36 -9.04
N SER A 99 -13.56 15.54 -7.85
CA SER A 99 -13.67 14.48 -6.83
C SER A 99 -14.55 13.33 -7.29
N THR A 100 -15.68 13.62 -7.92
CA THR A 100 -16.59 12.61 -8.47
C THR A 100 -15.91 11.81 -9.58
N PHE A 101 -15.20 12.46 -10.48
CA PHE A 101 -14.41 11.78 -11.51
C PHE A 101 -13.32 10.91 -10.88
N GLY A 102 -12.58 11.40 -9.87
CA GLY A 102 -11.53 10.63 -9.17
C GLY A 102 -12.04 9.37 -8.50
N MET A 103 -13.32 9.35 -8.05
CA MET A 103 -13.94 8.14 -7.50
C MET A 103 -14.51 7.20 -8.55
N SER A 104 -15.02 7.74 -9.66
CA SER A 104 -15.70 6.95 -10.69
C SER A 104 -14.75 6.18 -11.58
N VAL A 105 -13.53 6.69 -11.79
CA VAL A 105 -12.54 6.04 -12.65
C VAL A 105 -11.84 4.90 -11.92
N PRO A 106 -11.75 3.69 -12.53
CA PRO A 106 -10.96 2.60 -11.97
C PRO A 106 -9.49 3.01 -11.75
N SER A 107 -8.91 2.63 -10.60
CA SER A 107 -7.56 3.06 -10.22
C SER A 107 -6.47 2.69 -11.22
N PHE A 108 -6.59 1.52 -11.87
CA PHE A 108 -5.65 1.09 -12.89
C PHE A 108 -5.69 1.99 -14.14
N LEU A 109 -6.90 2.44 -14.53
CA LEU A 109 -7.06 3.34 -15.68
C LEU A 109 -6.48 4.72 -15.37
N SER A 110 -6.74 5.23 -14.15
CA SER A 110 -6.12 6.47 -13.68
C SER A 110 -4.58 6.37 -13.72
N SER A 111 -4.02 5.24 -13.26
CA SER A 111 -2.56 5.07 -13.25
C SER A 111 -1.96 5.09 -14.67
N ILE A 112 -2.61 4.46 -15.64
CA ILE A 112 -2.17 4.46 -17.03
C ILE A 112 -2.23 5.88 -17.62
N ILE A 113 -3.34 6.59 -17.40
CA ILE A 113 -3.52 7.96 -17.91
C ILE A 113 -2.48 8.91 -17.30
N PHE A 114 -2.27 8.85 -15.98
CA PHE A 114 -1.27 9.69 -15.31
C PHE A 114 0.15 9.35 -15.74
N ALA A 115 0.50 8.07 -15.87
CA ALA A 115 1.80 7.65 -16.36
C ALA A 115 2.03 8.13 -17.80
N TRP A 116 1.02 8.05 -18.66
CA TRP A 116 1.10 8.52 -20.03
C TRP A 116 1.25 10.05 -20.12
N ILE A 117 0.43 10.80 -19.39
CA ILE A 117 0.47 12.27 -19.42
C ILE A 117 1.80 12.78 -18.82
N PHE A 118 2.11 12.39 -17.59
CA PHE A 118 3.25 12.97 -16.86
C PHE A 118 4.58 12.27 -17.16
N GLY A 119 4.56 10.98 -17.46
CA GLY A 119 5.76 10.20 -17.71
C GLY A 119 6.14 10.09 -19.20
N PHE A 120 5.23 10.45 -20.12
CA PHE A 120 5.51 10.42 -21.56
C PHE A 120 5.30 11.79 -22.19
N VAL A 121 4.08 12.36 -22.20
CA VAL A 121 3.77 13.62 -22.90
C VAL A 121 4.49 14.82 -22.27
N LEU A 122 4.48 14.89 -20.94
CA LEU A 122 5.08 15.97 -20.16
C LEU A 122 6.46 15.59 -19.58
N SER A 123 7.06 14.50 -20.02
CA SER A 123 8.34 14.00 -19.47
C SER A 123 9.47 15.05 -19.52
N GLU A 124 9.54 15.86 -20.55
CA GLU A 124 10.54 16.91 -20.69
C GLU A 124 10.40 18.01 -19.64
N TYR A 125 9.16 18.30 -19.20
CA TYR A 125 8.87 19.33 -18.20
C TYR A 125 8.88 18.78 -16.76
N THR A 126 8.28 17.62 -16.57
CA THR A 126 8.17 16.98 -15.26
C THR A 126 9.40 16.21 -14.87
N ASN A 127 10.11 15.73 -15.89
CA ASN A 127 11.26 14.85 -15.74
C ASN A 127 10.92 13.55 -15.00
N LEU A 128 9.63 13.14 -15.00
CA LEU A 128 9.13 11.92 -14.37
C LEU A 128 9.20 10.75 -15.35
N ASN A 129 9.52 9.57 -14.83
CA ASN A 129 9.57 8.37 -15.63
C ASN A 129 8.19 7.70 -15.67
N MET A 130 7.77 7.19 -16.82
CA MET A 130 6.52 6.43 -16.99
C MET A 130 6.57 5.13 -16.17
N THR A 131 7.73 4.50 -16.11
CA THR A 131 7.99 3.27 -15.35
C THR A 131 9.27 3.45 -14.56
N GLY A 132 9.35 2.85 -13.39
CA GLY A 132 10.55 2.88 -12.56
C GLY A 132 10.34 2.11 -11.27
N SER A 133 11.43 1.72 -10.64
CA SER A 133 11.46 1.09 -9.33
C SER A 133 11.93 2.10 -8.29
N LEU A 134 11.58 1.87 -7.01
CA LEU A 134 12.10 2.68 -5.90
C LEU A 134 13.63 2.52 -5.77
N TYR A 135 14.12 1.33 -6.06
CA TYR A 135 15.53 1.01 -6.08
C TYR A 135 15.94 0.65 -7.51
N GLU A 136 16.81 1.44 -8.09
CA GLU A 136 17.42 1.18 -9.39
C GLU A 136 18.89 0.82 -9.18
N LEU A 137 19.39 -0.07 -10.02
CA LEU A 137 20.82 -0.37 -10.07
C LEU A 137 21.55 0.84 -10.66
N ASP A 138 22.67 1.21 -10.08
CA ASP A 138 23.53 2.25 -10.63
C ASP A 138 24.03 1.84 -12.04
N ASP A 139 24.47 2.82 -12.83
CA ASP A 139 24.95 2.62 -14.20
C ASP A 139 26.05 1.55 -14.32
N PHE A 140 26.75 1.28 -13.22
CA PHE A 140 27.77 0.23 -13.11
C PHE A 140 27.23 -1.12 -12.60
N GLY A 141 25.97 -1.18 -12.16
CA GLY A 141 25.33 -2.41 -11.67
C GLY A 141 25.83 -2.91 -10.30
N GLU A 142 26.59 -2.11 -9.57
CA GLU A 142 27.21 -2.50 -8.31
C GLU A 142 26.39 -2.14 -7.07
N GLU A 143 25.65 -0.99 -7.10
CA GLU A 143 24.90 -0.51 -5.96
C GLU A 143 23.43 -0.20 -6.30
N TYR A 144 22.55 -0.41 -5.32
CA TYR A 144 21.15 0.00 -5.41
C TYR A 144 21.01 1.47 -5.03
N ARG A 145 20.57 2.29 -5.97
CA ARG A 145 20.29 3.71 -5.76
C ARG A 145 18.82 3.92 -5.50
N LEU A 146 18.53 4.69 -4.44
CA LEU A 146 17.15 5.04 -4.08
C LEU A 146 16.69 6.22 -4.93
N VAL A 147 15.69 6.01 -5.80
CA VAL A 147 15.15 7.02 -6.72
C VAL A 147 13.77 7.45 -6.25
N LEU A 148 13.73 8.42 -5.33
CA LEU A 148 12.48 8.97 -4.78
C LEU A 148 11.55 9.56 -5.84
N LYS A 149 12.10 9.99 -6.96
CA LYS A 149 11.36 10.55 -8.09
C LYS A 149 10.34 9.58 -8.67
N ASN A 150 10.69 8.29 -8.74
CA ASN A 150 9.80 7.24 -9.24
C ASN A 150 8.62 6.96 -8.30
N LEU A 151 8.65 7.50 -7.07
CA LEU A 151 7.59 7.37 -6.10
C LEU A 151 6.45 8.40 -6.31
N ILE A 152 6.75 9.55 -6.95
CA ILE A 152 5.82 10.68 -7.06
C ILE A 152 4.55 10.27 -7.83
N LEU A 153 4.70 9.71 -9.01
CA LEU A 153 3.58 9.36 -9.88
C LEU A 153 2.66 8.28 -9.26
N PRO A 154 3.18 7.13 -8.79
CA PRO A 154 2.35 6.14 -8.11
C PRO A 154 1.68 6.67 -6.85
N SER A 155 2.37 7.51 -6.07
CA SER A 155 1.80 8.10 -4.84
C SER A 155 0.66 9.07 -5.15
N LEU A 156 0.78 9.89 -6.19
CA LEU A 156 -0.29 10.77 -6.66
C LEU A 156 -1.53 9.97 -7.08
N VAL A 157 -1.35 8.94 -7.88
CA VAL A 157 -2.46 8.11 -8.36
C VAL A 157 -3.19 7.41 -7.21
N LEU A 158 -2.43 6.84 -6.25
CA LEU A 158 -3.01 6.22 -5.07
C LEU A 158 -3.71 7.23 -4.16
N GLY A 159 -3.20 8.47 -4.10
CA GLY A 159 -3.75 9.56 -3.30
C GLY A 159 -5.06 10.16 -3.85
N ILE A 160 -5.36 10.03 -5.14
CA ILE A 160 -6.54 10.65 -5.76
C ILE A 160 -7.85 10.23 -5.09
N ARG A 161 -8.03 8.94 -4.80
CA ARG A 161 -9.27 8.45 -4.18
C ARG A 161 -9.49 8.98 -2.76
N PRO A 162 -8.52 8.89 -1.83
CA PRO A 162 -8.65 9.53 -0.52
C PRO A 162 -8.90 11.03 -0.62
N ILE A 163 -8.21 11.74 -1.53
CA ILE A 163 -8.42 13.17 -1.76
C ILE A 163 -9.88 13.44 -2.12
N ALA A 164 -10.43 12.70 -3.07
CA ALA A 164 -11.79 12.86 -3.53
C ALA A 164 -12.83 12.63 -2.41
N VAL A 165 -12.70 11.52 -1.69
CA VAL A 165 -13.64 11.15 -0.61
C VAL A 165 -13.61 12.18 0.52
N ILE A 166 -12.41 12.50 1.02
CA ILE A 166 -12.28 13.38 2.20
C ILE A 166 -12.65 14.83 1.85
N SER A 167 -12.30 15.32 0.64
CA SER A 167 -12.70 16.66 0.21
C SER A 167 -14.23 16.82 0.15
N MET A 168 -14.96 15.77 -0.26
CA MET A 168 -16.40 15.76 -0.19
C MET A 168 -16.94 15.75 1.25
N MET A 169 -16.28 15.07 2.16
CA MET A 169 -16.69 14.99 3.57
C MET A 169 -16.40 16.29 4.35
N MET A 170 -15.38 17.04 3.96
CA MET A 170 -15.00 18.31 4.62
C MET A 170 -15.92 19.48 4.26
N ARG A 171 -16.69 19.37 3.20
CA ARG A 171 -17.65 20.38 2.73
C ARG A 171 -18.96 20.33 3.53
#